data_ffcced5832510b213e632211a33c52bb
#
_entry.id   ffcced5832510b213e632211a33c52bb
#
_cell.length_a   1.000
_cell.length_b   1.000
_cell.length_c   1.000
_cell.angle_alpha   90.00
_cell.angle_beta   90.00
_cell.angle_gamma   90.00
#
_symmetry.space_group_name_H-M   'P 1'
#
loop_
_entity.id
_entity.type
_entity.pdbx_description
1 polymer ?
#
loop_
_entity_poly.entity_id
_entity_poly.type
_entity_poly.pdbx_seq_one_letter_code
_entity_poly.pdbx_strand_id
1 'polypeptide(L)'
;MKFKYWLASLTDISNAKKKLLHDCGITAEKLFFMPKNELFDILFFTDDDRKIILESRASYDVEKEWILFQQKDIGFVTMEDEAYPDKLRNIHNPPYSLFYIGALPDKSRKSVAIVGARGRS
;
A
#
# COMPACT_ATOMS: atom_id res chain seq x y z
N MET A 1 -0.66 -10.60 -1.71
CA MET A 1 -1.41 -9.44 -1.18
C MET A 1 -1.06 -9.09 0.26
N LYS A 2 -0.58 -10.06 1.03
CA LYS A 2 -0.28 -9.79 2.45
C LYS A 2 0.81 -8.73 2.63
N PHE A 3 1.81 -8.71 1.77
CA PHE A 3 2.86 -7.70 1.88
C PHE A 3 2.36 -6.32 1.44
N LYS A 4 1.49 -6.28 0.44
CA LYS A 4 0.88 -5.03 0.01
C LYS A 4 0.01 -4.45 1.13
N TYR A 5 -0.71 -5.33 1.83
CA TYR A 5 -1.51 -4.91 2.96
C TYR A 5 -0.64 -4.36 4.08
N TRP A 6 0.51 -5.01 4.31
CA TRP A 6 1.49 -4.51 5.28
C TRP A 6 1.96 -3.10 4.93
N LEU A 7 2.36 -2.88 3.67
CA LEU A 7 2.82 -1.56 3.26
C LEU A 7 1.71 -0.52 3.38
N ALA A 8 0.49 -0.89 3.03
CA ALA A 8 -0.65 -0.01 3.15
C ALA A 8 -0.93 0.40 4.60
N SER A 9 -0.60 -0.48 5.55
CA SER A 9 -0.81 -0.19 6.96
C SER A 9 0.19 0.80 7.55
N LEU A 10 1.27 1.08 6.82
CA LEU A 10 2.29 2.03 7.26
C LEU A 10 1.83 3.45 6.94
N THR A 11 0.91 3.95 7.73
CA THR A 11 0.28 5.26 7.47
C THR A 11 1.24 6.42 7.66
N ASP A 12 2.33 6.22 8.41
CA ASP A 12 3.33 7.26 8.60
C ASP A 12 4.27 7.42 7.41
N ILE A 13 4.24 6.46 6.47
CA ILE A 13 4.95 6.59 5.20
C ILE A 13 3.96 7.18 4.21
N SER A 14 4.30 8.31 3.61
CA SER A 14 3.37 9.02 2.73
C SER A 14 3.04 8.24 1.48
N ASN A 15 1.88 8.52 0.89
CA ASN A 15 1.50 7.92 -0.38
C ASN A 15 2.48 8.31 -1.48
N ALA A 16 3.04 9.49 -1.42
CA ALA A 16 4.03 9.93 -2.41
C ALA A 16 5.25 9.02 -2.39
N LYS A 17 5.73 8.65 -1.19
CA LYS A 17 6.87 7.75 -1.07
C LYS A 17 6.52 6.35 -1.51
N LYS A 18 5.31 5.87 -1.21
CA LYS A 18 4.85 4.57 -1.66
C LYS A 18 4.78 4.53 -3.19
N LYS A 19 4.35 5.63 -3.81
CA LYS A 19 4.34 5.73 -5.27
C LYS A 19 5.76 5.71 -5.83
N LEU A 20 6.69 6.37 -5.16
CA LEU A 20 8.09 6.35 -5.59
C LEU A 20 8.65 4.93 -5.55
N LEU A 21 8.31 4.15 -4.54
CA LEU A 21 8.69 2.75 -4.49
C LEU A 21 8.16 2.00 -5.69
N HIS A 22 6.88 2.19 -6.00
CA HIS A 22 6.26 1.55 -7.14
C HIS A 22 6.96 1.95 -8.45
N ASP A 23 7.24 3.24 -8.61
CA ASP A 23 7.91 3.74 -9.81
C ASP A 23 9.32 3.21 -9.96
N CYS A 24 9.97 2.91 -8.85
CA CYS A 24 11.32 2.33 -8.86
C CYS A 24 11.31 0.81 -9.04
N GLY A 25 10.14 0.21 -9.14
CA GLY A 25 10.04 -1.24 -9.29
C GLY A 25 10.22 -2.01 -7.99
N ILE A 26 10.11 -1.33 -6.86
CA ILE A 26 10.24 -1.98 -5.55
C ILE A 26 8.85 -2.36 -5.07
N THR A 27 8.56 -3.66 -5.08
CA THR A 27 7.27 -4.14 -4.60
C THR A 27 7.24 -4.17 -3.08
N ALA A 28 6.04 -4.32 -2.52
CA ALA A 28 5.90 -4.40 -1.07
C ALA A 28 6.65 -5.61 -0.51
N GLU A 29 6.57 -6.74 -1.20
CA GLU A 29 7.29 -7.94 -0.78
C GLU A 29 8.79 -7.70 -0.79
N LYS A 30 9.30 -7.07 -1.84
CA LYS A 30 10.72 -6.77 -1.97
C LYS A 30 11.17 -5.86 -0.83
N LEU A 31 10.35 -4.86 -0.51
CA LEU A 31 10.68 -3.95 0.59
C LEU A 31 10.71 -4.68 1.93
N PHE A 32 9.77 -5.61 2.13
CA PHE A 32 9.70 -6.35 3.39
C PHE A 32 10.95 -7.20 3.63
N PHE A 33 11.53 -7.75 2.58
CA PHE A 33 12.72 -8.62 2.69
C PHE A 33 14.02 -7.92 2.34
N MET A 34 13.98 -6.62 2.05
CA MET A 34 15.16 -5.89 1.63
C MET A 34 16.21 -5.83 2.74
N PRO A 35 17.49 -6.12 2.43
CA PRO A 35 18.55 -5.96 3.43
C PRO A 35 18.63 -4.53 3.94
N LYS A 36 19.03 -4.40 5.21
CA LYS A 36 19.08 -3.09 5.86
C LYS A 36 19.94 -2.10 5.09
N ASN A 37 21.08 -2.56 4.58
CA ASN A 37 21.98 -1.68 3.82
C ASN A 37 21.33 -1.17 2.54
N GLU A 38 20.54 -2.00 1.85
CA GLU A 38 19.83 -1.55 0.65
C GLU A 38 18.73 -0.57 1.02
N LEU A 39 18.07 -0.80 2.13
CA LEU A 39 17.04 0.11 2.61
C LEU A 39 17.62 1.50 2.85
N PHE A 40 18.83 1.57 3.37
CA PHE A 40 19.50 2.84 3.63
C PHE A 40 19.93 3.54 2.34
N ASP A 41 20.02 2.80 1.23
CA ASP A 41 20.35 3.37 -0.06
C ASP A 41 19.15 4.05 -0.74
N ILE A 42 17.95 3.89 -0.21
CA ILE A 42 16.78 4.55 -0.75
C ILE A 42 16.78 6.00 -0.28
N LEU A 43 17.11 6.91 -1.20
CA LEU A 43 17.40 8.30 -0.82
C LEU A 43 16.18 9.10 -0.40
N PHE A 44 14.99 8.75 -0.91
CA PHE A 44 13.79 9.50 -0.54
C PHE A 44 13.22 9.10 0.82
N PHE A 45 13.79 8.10 1.48
CA PHE A 45 13.39 7.76 2.84
C PHE A 45 14.20 8.57 3.83
N THR A 46 13.51 9.05 4.87
CA THR A 46 14.18 9.67 6.02
C THR A 46 14.60 8.58 7.01
N ASP A 47 15.36 8.97 8.01
CA ASP A 47 15.72 8.04 9.06
C ASP A 47 14.49 7.53 9.80
N ASP A 48 13.48 8.38 9.98
CA ASP A 48 12.24 7.96 10.59
C ASP A 48 11.52 6.92 9.74
N ASP A 49 11.49 7.11 8.42
CA ASP A 49 10.87 6.16 7.51
C ASP A 49 11.54 4.79 7.62
N ARG A 50 12.86 4.78 7.63
CA ARG A 50 13.64 3.53 7.73
C ARG A 50 13.38 2.83 9.05
N LYS A 51 13.30 3.61 10.12
CA LYS A 51 13.00 3.06 11.44
C LYS A 51 11.61 2.43 11.48
N ILE A 52 10.62 3.13 10.93
CA ILE A 52 9.26 2.61 10.86
C ILE A 52 9.22 1.28 10.12
N ILE A 53 9.88 1.20 8.97
CA ILE A 53 9.91 -0.02 8.18
C ILE A 53 10.59 -1.16 8.92
N LEU A 54 11.74 -0.89 9.52
CA LEU A 54 12.49 -1.93 10.23
C LEU A 54 11.73 -2.44 11.44
N GLU A 55 11.15 -1.55 12.23
CA GLU A 55 10.38 -1.95 13.40
C GLU A 55 9.13 -2.69 13.01
N SER A 56 8.46 -2.23 11.97
CA SER A 56 7.25 -2.89 11.50
C SER A 56 7.55 -4.31 11.03
N ARG A 57 8.61 -4.49 10.25
CA ARG A 57 8.98 -5.82 9.75
C ARG A 57 9.27 -6.79 10.88
N ALA A 58 9.82 -6.30 11.98
CA ALA A 58 10.20 -7.14 13.11
C ALA A 58 9.00 -7.56 13.95
N SER A 59 7.96 -6.74 14.00
CA SER A 59 6.84 -6.96 14.92
C SER A 59 5.53 -7.32 14.23
N TYR A 60 5.40 -7.06 12.93
CA TYR A 60 4.13 -7.24 12.21
C TYR A 60 4.04 -8.67 11.68
N ASP A 61 2.97 -9.35 12.00
CA ASP A 61 2.71 -10.70 11.48
C ASP A 61 1.86 -10.57 10.22
N VAL A 62 2.50 -10.54 9.05
CA VAL A 62 1.80 -10.29 7.79
C VAL A 62 0.76 -11.37 7.49
N GLU A 63 1.04 -12.62 7.85
CA GLU A 63 0.11 -13.72 7.59
C GLU A 63 -1.15 -13.55 8.45
N LYS A 64 -0.95 -13.33 9.73
CA LYS A 64 -2.08 -13.21 10.67
C LYS A 64 -2.94 -11.99 10.33
N GLU A 65 -2.30 -10.86 10.09
CA GLU A 65 -3.06 -9.65 9.80
C GLU A 65 -3.83 -9.75 8.49
N TRP A 66 -3.23 -10.40 7.49
CA TRP A 66 -3.91 -10.60 6.22
C TRP A 66 -5.09 -11.54 6.36
N ILE A 67 -4.94 -12.62 7.13
CA ILE A 67 -6.03 -13.56 7.38
C ILE A 67 -7.18 -12.85 8.09
N LEU A 68 -6.87 -12.04 9.11
CA LEU A 68 -7.88 -11.28 9.81
C LEU A 68 -8.60 -10.30 8.90
N PHE A 69 -7.87 -9.66 8.01
CA PHE A 69 -8.49 -8.75 7.04
C PHE A 69 -9.41 -9.49 6.09
N GLN A 70 -8.99 -10.66 5.62
CA GLN A 70 -9.80 -11.45 4.68
C GLN A 70 -11.14 -11.90 5.26
N GLN A 71 -11.25 -11.95 6.59
CA GLN A 71 -12.51 -12.29 7.24
C GLN A 71 -13.51 -11.14 7.15
N LYS A 72 -13.06 -9.96 6.78
CA LYS A 72 -13.95 -8.83 6.57
C LYS A 72 -14.43 -8.83 5.12
N ASP A 73 -15.64 -8.36 4.92
CA ASP A 73 -16.22 -8.32 3.58
C ASP A 73 -15.84 -7.01 2.87
N ILE A 74 -14.53 -6.78 2.77
CA ILE A 74 -13.97 -5.55 2.20
C ILE A 74 -12.92 -5.93 1.17
N GLY A 75 -13.02 -5.35 -0.02
CA GLY A 75 -12.01 -5.54 -1.05
C GLY A 75 -10.81 -4.64 -0.83
N PHE A 76 -9.68 -5.03 -1.39
CA PHE A 76 -8.42 -4.32 -1.23
C PHE A 76 -7.65 -4.37 -2.54
N VAL A 77 -7.14 -3.22 -2.97
CA VAL A 77 -6.34 -3.12 -4.19
C VAL A 77 -5.28 -2.05 -3.96
N THR A 78 -4.12 -2.22 -4.59
CA THR A 78 -3.05 -1.22 -4.53
C THR A 78 -2.68 -0.78 -5.93
N MET A 79 -1.88 0.29 -6.02
CA MET A 79 -1.42 0.77 -7.32
C MET A 79 -0.49 -0.23 -8.02
N GLU A 80 -0.06 -1.28 -7.33
CA GLU A 80 0.70 -2.36 -7.95
C GLU A 80 -0.20 -3.33 -8.72
N ASP A 81 -1.50 -3.25 -8.54
CA ASP A 81 -2.46 -4.17 -9.13
C ASP A 81 -3.09 -3.58 -10.39
N GLU A 82 -3.37 -4.45 -11.37
CA GLU A 82 -4.02 -4.01 -12.60
C GLU A 82 -5.43 -3.49 -12.35
N ALA A 83 -6.08 -4.00 -11.30
CA ALA A 83 -7.44 -3.60 -10.96
C ALA A 83 -7.54 -2.19 -10.40
N TYR A 84 -6.40 -1.57 -10.06
CA TYR A 84 -6.40 -0.21 -9.55
C TYR A 84 -6.96 0.74 -10.62
N PRO A 85 -7.93 1.61 -10.29
CA PRO A 85 -8.55 2.47 -11.29
C PRO A 85 -7.54 3.41 -11.95
N ASP A 86 -7.53 3.42 -13.27
CA ASP A 86 -6.59 4.27 -14.03
C ASP A 86 -6.80 5.74 -13.74
N LYS A 87 -8.03 6.15 -13.50
CA LYS A 87 -8.32 7.54 -13.19
C LYS A 87 -7.57 8.02 -11.97
N LEU A 88 -7.40 7.14 -10.98
CA LEU A 88 -6.71 7.49 -9.76
C LEU A 88 -5.20 7.50 -9.94
N ARG A 89 -4.68 6.72 -10.91
CA ARG A 89 -3.23 6.73 -11.15
C ARG A 89 -2.76 8.07 -11.69
N ASN A 90 -3.65 8.80 -12.33
CA ASN A 90 -3.29 10.03 -13.02
C ASN A 90 -3.53 11.29 -12.19
N ILE A 91 -4.06 11.16 -11.00
CA ILE A 91 -4.24 12.34 -10.16
C ILE A 91 -2.94 12.67 -9.43
N HIS A 92 -2.86 13.91 -8.94
CA HIS A 92 -1.73 14.30 -8.12
C HIS A 92 -1.80 13.56 -6.78
N ASN A 93 -0.70 12.92 -6.41
CA ASN A 93 -0.59 12.20 -5.14
C ASN A 93 -1.66 11.10 -4.97
N PRO A 94 -1.68 10.11 -5.88
CA PRO A 94 -2.68 9.03 -5.77
C PRO A 94 -2.44 8.19 -4.52
N PRO A 95 -3.51 7.65 -3.91
CA PRO A 95 -3.33 6.76 -2.77
C PRO A 95 -2.70 5.44 -3.21
N TYR A 96 -1.84 4.90 -2.36
CA TYR A 96 -1.20 3.62 -2.65
C TYR A 96 -2.23 2.49 -2.68
N SER A 97 -3.21 2.53 -1.80
CA SER A 97 -4.17 1.44 -1.65
C SER A 97 -5.59 1.99 -1.51
N LEU A 98 -6.53 1.14 -1.89
CA LEU A 98 -7.95 1.42 -1.77
C LEU A 98 -8.64 0.25 -1.10
N PHE A 99 -9.59 0.56 -0.24
CA PHE A 99 -10.49 -0.42 0.34
C PHE A 99 -11.88 -0.14 -0.21
N TYR A 100 -12.61 -1.18 -0.57
CA TYR A 100 -13.92 -0.99 -1.20
C TYR A 100 -14.89 -2.06 -0.78
N ILE A 101 -16.18 -1.74 -0.89
CA ILE A 101 -17.27 -2.67 -0.65
C ILE A 101 -17.97 -2.89 -1.98
N GLY A 102 -18.15 -4.16 -2.34
CA GLY A 102 -18.74 -4.49 -3.63
C GLY A 102 -17.70 -4.67 -4.70
N ALA A 103 -17.83 -3.96 -5.81
CA ALA A 103 -16.89 -4.06 -6.92
C ALA A 103 -16.16 -2.75 -7.13
N LEU A 104 -14.97 -2.82 -7.71
CA LEU A 104 -14.22 -1.61 -8.04
C LEU A 104 -14.95 -0.83 -9.13
N PRO A 105 -14.90 0.50 -9.09
CA PRO A 105 -15.44 1.30 -10.20
C PRO A 105 -14.61 1.07 -11.45
N ASP A 106 -15.29 1.07 -12.58
CA ASP A 106 -14.61 1.00 -13.86
C ASP A 106 -15.28 2.00 -14.81
N LYS A 107 -14.82 1.99 -16.05
CA LYS A 107 -15.23 3.01 -17.01
C LYS A 107 -16.70 2.95 -17.38
N SER A 108 -17.30 1.79 -17.31
CA SER A 108 -18.66 1.59 -17.78
C SER A 108 -19.67 1.47 -16.66
N ARG A 109 -19.23 1.60 -15.44
CA ARG A 109 -20.08 1.34 -14.29
C ARG A 109 -20.11 2.50 -13.34
N LYS A 110 -21.18 2.56 -12.57
CA LYS A 110 -21.26 3.53 -11.50
C LYS A 110 -20.24 3.19 -10.42
N SER A 111 -19.74 4.21 -9.79
CA SER A 111 -18.81 4.02 -8.68
C SER A 111 -19.50 3.32 -7.53
N VAL A 112 -18.74 2.50 -6.84
CA VAL A 112 -19.17 1.94 -5.56
C VAL A 112 -18.55 2.78 -4.46
N ALA A 113 -19.06 2.61 -3.25
CA ALA A 113 -18.50 3.33 -2.11
C ALA A 113 -17.08 2.83 -1.84
N ILE A 114 -16.17 3.77 -1.71
CA ILE A 114 -14.80 3.46 -1.32
C ILE A 114 -14.67 3.79 0.15
N VAL A 115 -14.25 2.80 0.92
CA VAL A 115 -14.14 2.93 2.38
C VAL A 115 -12.82 3.58 2.69
N GLY A 116 -12.78 4.90 2.58
CA GLY A 116 -11.60 5.65 2.93
C GLY A 116 -10.35 5.24 2.20
N ALA A 117 -9.71 6.16 1.55
CA ALA A 117 -8.34 5.93 1.15
C ALA A 117 -7.52 5.95 2.43
N ARG A 118 -6.45 5.20 2.40
CA ARG A 118 -5.62 5.20 3.61
C ARG A 118 -5.23 6.59 3.97
N GLY A 119 -5.34 6.86 5.10
CA GLY A 119 -5.20 8.15 5.60
C GLY A 119 -6.51 8.77 5.63
N ARG A 120 -7.16 8.39 5.51
CA ARG A 120 -8.12 9.07 5.69
C ARG A 120 -9.07 9.19 6.05
N SER A 121 -9.21 9.31 6.24
CA SER A 121 -10.09 9.54 6.41
C SER A 121 -10.53 9.99 6.71
#